data_b9c4ea4b60d983bf5e0d76eedc1f8f9d
#
_entry.id   b9c4ea4b60d983bf5e0d76eedc1f8f9d
#
_cell.length_a   1.000
_cell.length_b   1.000
_cell.length_c   1.000
_cell.angle_alpha   90.00
_cell.angle_beta   90.00
_cell.angle_gamma   90.00
#
_symmetry.space_group_name_H-M   'P 1'
#
loop_
_entity.id
_entity.type
_entity.pdbx_description
1 polymer ?
#
loop_
_entity_poly.entity_id
_entity_poly.type
_entity_poly.pdbx_seq_one_letter_code
_entity_poly.pdbx_strand_id
1 'polypeptide(L)'
;MKKEDALLRGLVYNDEVSVCVADTTKLVNEAIRIHGLSALSAAALGRTLTAAAYMCSSLKEERGALSVTIKGGGIGGTICVSGDKALHMRGYIENPHAQLPPNAQGKLDVGGCVGKDGYISVVRDDGDNVPFVGTTELVSGEIGEDFAAYFAYSEQIPTAVAVGVKIGTDGTCLGAGGVFLQPLPGASEESIRKAEGIIGRFSAVSSLMEKMTAQEVLEQYFGAVKFYTEKPEYKCSCSRHYIEGILAAMGEKELRSILEEQGEISVYCHYCNTDYKFSPQEVEELIVRMRGDT
;
A
#
# COMPACT_ATOMS: atom_id res chain seq x y z
N MET A 1 26.07 1.00 -6.22
CA MET A 1 24.86 1.52 -6.87
C MET A 1 23.77 1.67 -5.82
N LYS A 2 23.00 2.75 -5.82
CA LYS A 2 21.81 2.83 -4.92
C LYS A 2 20.84 1.74 -5.39
N LYS A 3 20.39 0.89 -4.47
CA LYS A 3 19.40 -0.15 -4.70
C LYS A 3 18.09 0.50 -5.17
N GLU A 4 17.49 -0.01 -6.24
CA GLU A 4 16.21 0.47 -6.78
C GLU A 4 15.08 -0.44 -6.27
N ASP A 5 13.91 0.15 -6.01
CA ASP A 5 12.71 -0.63 -5.73
C ASP A 5 12.30 -1.40 -6.98
N ALA A 6 11.83 -2.62 -6.78
CA ALA A 6 11.40 -3.49 -7.85
C ALA A 6 10.41 -4.55 -7.35
N LEU A 7 9.41 -4.86 -8.17
CA LEU A 7 8.61 -6.08 -8.09
C LEU A 7 9.03 -7.00 -9.22
N LEU A 8 9.55 -8.17 -8.88
CA LEU A 8 9.94 -9.20 -9.84
C LEU A 8 8.91 -10.31 -9.82
N ARG A 9 8.26 -10.55 -10.95
CA ARG A 9 7.24 -11.60 -11.07
C ARG A 9 7.67 -12.64 -12.09
N GLY A 10 7.50 -13.91 -11.72
CA GLY A 10 7.82 -15.06 -12.55
C GLY A 10 7.01 -16.28 -12.15
N LEU A 11 7.35 -17.41 -12.76
CA LEU A 11 6.74 -18.71 -12.46
C LEU A 11 7.81 -19.66 -11.90
N VAL A 12 7.41 -20.45 -10.93
CA VAL A 12 8.28 -21.45 -10.27
C VAL A 12 7.53 -22.79 -10.16
N TYR A 13 8.27 -23.84 -9.78
CA TYR A 13 7.71 -25.18 -9.58
C TYR A 13 6.92 -25.68 -10.78
N ASN A 14 7.64 -25.90 -11.90
CA ASN A 14 7.09 -26.33 -13.18
C ASN A 14 6.07 -25.34 -13.78
N ASP A 15 6.26 -24.06 -13.55
CA ASP A 15 5.37 -22.98 -13.97
C ASP A 15 3.95 -23.07 -13.37
N GLU A 16 3.79 -23.78 -12.24
CA GLU A 16 2.52 -23.97 -11.57
C GLU A 16 2.25 -22.96 -10.43
N VAL A 17 3.28 -22.20 -10.00
CA VAL A 17 3.14 -21.20 -8.94
C VAL A 17 3.72 -19.86 -9.42
N SER A 18 2.90 -18.81 -9.35
CA SER A 18 3.37 -17.44 -9.52
C SER A 18 4.16 -17.02 -8.29
N VAL A 19 5.35 -16.49 -8.51
CA VAL A 19 6.18 -15.87 -7.47
C VAL A 19 6.30 -14.37 -7.74
N CYS A 20 6.18 -13.57 -6.69
CA CYS A 20 6.55 -12.15 -6.71
C CYS A 20 7.52 -11.88 -5.56
N VAL A 21 8.66 -11.29 -5.88
CA VAL A 21 9.61 -10.77 -4.89
C VAL A 21 9.64 -9.25 -5.03
N ALA A 22 9.25 -8.55 -3.97
CA ALA A 22 9.14 -7.10 -3.93
C ALA A 22 10.21 -6.49 -3.03
N ASP A 23 10.94 -5.51 -3.53
CA ASP A 23 11.71 -4.54 -2.76
C ASP A 23 11.01 -3.18 -2.84
N THR A 24 10.63 -2.64 -1.69
CA THR A 24 9.87 -1.39 -1.55
C THR A 24 10.55 -0.43 -0.58
N THR A 25 11.87 -0.57 -0.42
CA THR A 25 12.66 0.18 0.57
C THR A 25 12.59 1.69 0.35
N LYS A 26 12.68 2.17 -0.91
CA LYS A 26 12.57 3.60 -1.23
C LYS A 26 11.14 4.10 -1.07
N LEU A 27 10.15 3.32 -1.49
CA LEU A 27 8.73 3.61 -1.32
C LEU A 27 8.40 3.89 0.15
N VAL A 28 8.88 3.03 1.06
CA VAL A 28 8.68 3.18 2.50
C VAL A 28 9.45 4.38 3.05
N ASN A 29 10.69 4.62 2.61
CA ASN A 29 11.45 5.80 3.01
C ASN A 29 10.77 7.12 2.58
N GLU A 30 10.15 7.13 1.41
CA GLU A 30 9.40 8.31 0.96
C GLU A 30 8.13 8.52 1.81
N ALA A 31 7.41 7.45 2.19
CA ALA A 31 6.30 7.54 3.15
C ALA A 31 6.77 8.08 4.51
N ILE A 32 7.91 7.60 5.04
CA ILE A 32 8.51 8.11 6.28
C ILE A 32 8.79 9.61 6.16
N ARG A 33 9.41 10.05 5.06
CA ARG A 33 9.76 11.45 4.81
C ARG A 33 8.52 12.36 4.76
N ILE A 34 7.46 11.91 4.06
CA ILE A 34 6.23 12.69 3.86
C ILE A 34 5.45 12.83 5.17
N HIS A 35 5.33 11.74 5.93
CA HIS A 35 4.42 11.67 7.08
C HIS A 35 5.14 11.79 8.43
N GLY A 36 6.49 11.84 8.47
CA GLY A 36 7.26 11.87 9.71
C GLY A 36 7.02 10.65 10.60
N LEU A 37 6.92 9.46 9.98
CA LEU A 37 6.47 8.23 10.65
C LEU A 37 7.41 7.79 11.78
N SER A 38 6.84 7.37 12.91
CA SER A 38 7.55 6.56 13.89
C SER A 38 7.97 5.22 13.28
N ALA A 39 8.93 4.53 13.89
CA ALA A 39 9.36 3.21 13.42
C ALA A 39 8.20 2.21 13.34
N LEU A 40 7.28 2.27 14.30
CA LEU A 40 6.13 1.37 14.37
C LEU A 40 5.11 1.67 13.27
N SER A 41 4.73 2.94 13.11
CA SER A 41 3.80 3.38 12.05
C SER A 41 4.40 3.14 10.65
N ALA A 42 5.72 3.35 10.49
CA ALA A 42 6.43 3.05 9.24
C ALA A 42 6.41 1.53 8.91
N ALA A 43 6.53 0.68 9.92
CA ALA A 43 6.44 -0.76 9.72
C ALA A 43 5.02 -1.19 9.30
N ALA A 44 3.98 -0.68 9.94
CA ALA A 44 2.60 -0.99 9.62
C ALA A 44 2.21 -0.49 8.21
N LEU A 45 2.43 0.80 7.93
CA LEU A 45 2.13 1.39 6.63
C LEU A 45 2.99 0.78 5.51
N GLY A 46 4.27 0.56 5.75
CA GLY A 46 5.19 0.01 4.75
C GLY A 46 4.86 -1.43 4.34
N ARG A 47 4.46 -2.29 5.28
CA ARG A 47 3.95 -3.64 4.95
C ARG A 47 2.68 -3.56 4.11
N THR A 48 1.77 -2.64 4.44
CA THR A 48 0.53 -2.43 3.68
C THR A 48 0.82 -1.91 2.26
N LEU A 49 1.74 -0.93 2.12
CA LEU A 49 2.18 -0.42 0.82
C LEU A 49 2.79 -1.53 -0.05
N THR A 50 3.60 -2.41 0.54
CA THR A 50 4.22 -3.54 -0.17
C THR A 50 3.18 -4.54 -0.68
N ALA A 51 2.21 -4.92 0.17
CA ALA A 51 1.16 -5.84 -0.23
C ALA A 51 0.21 -5.23 -1.27
N ALA A 52 -0.15 -3.94 -1.11
CA ALA A 52 -0.96 -3.22 -2.09
C ALA A 52 -0.23 -3.07 -3.45
N ALA A 53 1.08 -2.84 -3.46
CA ALA A 53 1.87 -2.78 -4.70
C ALA A 53 1.84 -4.14 -5.44
N TYR A 54 1.95 -5.26 -4.71
CA TYR A 54 1.74 -6.59 -5.30
C TYR A 54 0.35 -6.73 -5.93
N MET A 55 -0.70 -6.28 -5.26
CA MET A 55 -2.07 -6.34 -5.80
C MET A 55 -2.22 -5.43 -7.03
N CYS A 56 -1.70 -4.20 -7.00
CA CYS A 56 -1.71 -3.28 -8.14
C CYS A 56 -1.01 -3.87 -9.36
N SER A 57 0.12 -4.56 -9.18
CA SER A 57 0.83 -5.22 -10.28
C SER A 57 0.00 -6.31 -10.97
N SER A 58 -1.05 -6.81 -10.31
CA SER A 58 -1.97 -7.83 -10.84
C SER A 58 -3.19 -7.25 -11.56
N LEU A 59 -3.39 -5.93 -11.51
CA LEU A 59 -4.46 -5.25 -12.25
C LEU A 59 -4.26 -5.47 -13.76
N LYS A 60 -5.35 -5.68 -14.49
CA LYS A 60 -5.31 -5.96 -15.93
C LYS A 60 -5.42 -4.68 -16.75
N GLU A 61 -6.29 -3.79 -16.32
CA GLU A 61 -6.63 -2.58 -17.07
C GLU A 61 -5.63 -1.45 -16.78
N GLU A 62 -5.22 -0.73 -17.80
CA GLU A 62 -4.27 0.40 -17.69
C GLU A 62 -4.76 1.51 -16.75
N ARG A 63 -6.08 1.70 -16.67
CA ARG A 63 -6.73 2.65 -15.75
C ARG A 63 -7.08 2.03 -14.41
N GLY A 64 -6.72 0.76 -14.21
CA GLY A 64 -7.03 0.04 -12.99
C GLY A 64 -6.41 0.72 -11.77
N ALA A 65 -7.22 0.85 -10.73
CA ALA A 65 -6.84 1.40 -9.45
C ALA A 65 -7.27 0.49 -8.30
N LEU A 66 -6.56 0.60 -7.19
CA LEU A 66 -6.84 -0.19 -5.99
C LEU A 66 -6.70 0.69 -4.75
N SER A 67 -7.61 0.50 -3.82
CA SER A 67 -7.52 1.10 -2.48
C SER A 67 -7.67 0.03 -1.41
N VAL A 68 -6.79 0.07 -0.42
CA VAL A 68 -6.81 -0.79 0.76
C VAL A 68 -7.09 0.05 1.99
N THR A 69 -8.04 -0.35 2.78
CA THR A 69 -8.33 0.22 4.11
C THR A 69 -8.19 -0.87 5.16
N ILE A 70 -7.37 -0.63 6.17
CA ILE A 70 -7.22 -1.51 7.33
C ILE A 70 -7.65 -0.74 8.57
N LYS A 71 -8.59 -1.32 9.32
CA LYS A 71 -9.12 -0.75 10.55
C LYS A 71 -9.24 -1.85 11.59
N GLY A 72 -8.30 -1.93 12.51
CA GLY A 72 -8.20 -3.00 13.49
C GLY A 72 -8.40 -2.56 14.94
N GLY A 73 -8.65 -1.26 15.19
CA GLY A 73 -8.89 -0.74 16.54
C GLY A 73 -7.62 -0.54 17.38
N GLY A 74 -6.42 -0.75 16.79
CA GLY A 74 -5.15 -0.51 17.48
C GLY A 74 -4.76 0.98 17.51
N ILE A 75 -3.65 1.28 18.19
CA ILE A 75 -3.19 2.67 18.40
C ILE A 75 -2.74 3.41 17.15
N GLY A 76 -2.42 2.68 16.07
CA GLY A 76 -2.08 3.25 14.77
C GLY A 76 -3.28 3.88 14.07
N GLY A 77 -4.50 3.52 14.48
CA GLY A 77 -5.73 3.94 13.83
C GLY A 77 -5.88 3.30 12.45
N THR A 78 -6.57 3.99 11.56
CA THR A 78 -6.85 3.51 10.20
C THR A 78 -5.62 3.63 9.31
N ILE A 79 -5.34 2.60 8.50
CA ILE A 79 -4.35 2.64 7.43
C ILE A 79 -5.10 2.69 6.10
N CYS A 80 -4.77 3.67 5.26
CA CYS A 80 -5.28 3.78 3.90
C CYS A 80 -4.12 3.80 2.91
N VAL A 81 -4.18 2.90 1.92
CA VAL A 81 -3.22 2.82 0.82
C VAL A 81 -3.98 2.80 -0.49
N SER A 82 -3.50 3.50 -1.48
CA SER A 82 -4.05 3.48 -2.83
C SER A 82 -2.92 3.39 -3.85
N GLY A 83 -3.19 2.74 -4.96
CA GLY A 83 -2.26 2.62 -6.08
C GLY A 83 -2.98 2.34 -7.38
N ASP A 84 -2.24 2.39 -8.47
CA ASP A 84 -2.73 2.12 -9.81
C ASP A 84 -1.90 1.03 -10.51
N LYS A 85 -2.29 0.66 -11.72
CA LYS A 85 -1.59 -0.32 -12.57
C LYS A 85 -0.14 0.06 -12.85
N ALA A 86 0.18 1.35 -12.90
CA ALA A 86 1.53 1.86 -13.11
C ALA A 86 2.39 1.83 -11.83
N LEU A 87 1.86 1.29 -10.73
CA LEU A 87 2.47 1.23 -9.40
C LEU A 87 2.81 2.60 -8.81
N HIS A 88 1.99 3.63 -9.13
CA HIS A 88 2.00 4.89 -8.40
C HIS A 88 1.28 4.70 -7.07
N MET A 89 2.06 4.44 -6.03
CA MET A 89 1.55 4.12 -4.70
C MET A 89 1.48 5.37 -3.82
N ARG A 90 0.49 5.40 -2.92
CA ARG A 90 0.37 6.41 -1.87
C ARG A 90 -0.37 5.83 -0.68
N GLY A 91 -0.08 6.30 0.52
CA GLY A 91 -0.76 5.79 1.70
C GLY A 91 -0.47 6.64 2.92
N TYR A 92 -1.33 6.49 3.93
CA TYR A 92 -1.14 7.11 5.23
C TYR A 92 -1.66 6.20 6.35
N ILE A 93 -1.21 6.47 7.55
CA ILE A 93 -1.71 5.90 8.79
C ILE A 93 -2.23 7.04 9.67
N GLU A 94 -3.38 6.86 10.29
CA GLU A 94 -4.08 7.90 11.05
C GLU A 94 -3.23 8.46 12.20
N ASN A 95 -2.50 7.59 12.92
CA ASN A 95 -1.52 8.01 13.92
C ASN A 95 -0.09 7.77 13.40
N PRO A 96 0.57 8.77 12.77
CA PRO A 96 1.92 8.64 12.24
C PRO A 96 2.99 8.46 13.32
N HIS A 97 2.70 8.81 14.57
CA HIS A 97 3.64 8.79 15.69
C HIS A 97 3.32 7.71 16.71
N ALA A 98 2.55 6.67 16.35
CA ALA A 98 2.23 5.56 17.23
C ALA A 98 3.50 4.89 17.77
N GLN A 99 3.49 4.56 19.07
CA GLN A 99 4.60 3.89 19.75
C GLN A 99 4.07 2.83 20.71
N LEU A 100 4.68 1.65 20.67
CA LEU A 100 4.46 0.56 21.62
C LEU A 100 5.82 0.00 22.04
N PRO A 101 5.91 -0.61 23.22
CA PRO A 101 7.04 -1.45 23.56
C PRO A 101 7.23 -2.57 22.53
N PRO A 102 8.46 -3.07 22.33
CA PRO A 102 8.67 -4.25 21.51
C PRO A 102 7.79 -5.43 21.97
N ASN A 103 7.38 -6.26 21.01
CA ASN A 103 6.64 -7.48 21.31
C ASN A 103 7.54 -8.51 22.04
N ALA A 104 6.97 -9.66 22.42
CA ALA A 104 7.68 -10.72 23.17
C ALA A 104 8.94 -11.26 22.46
N GLN A 105 9.07 -11.05 21.14
CA GLN A 105 10.21 -11.42 20.32
C GLN A 105 11.23 -10.28 20.15
N GLY A 106 11.03 -9.15 20.84
CA GLY A 106 11.89 -7.96 20.73
C GLY A 106 11.77 -7.20 19.41
N LYS A 107 10.68 -7.40 18.65
CA LYS A 107 10.40 -6.72 17.38
C LYS A 107 9.36 -5.63 17.59
N LEU A 108 9.23 -4.73 16.60
CA LEU A 108 8.11 -3.77 16.55
C LEU A 108 6.77 -4.51 16.60
N ASP A 109 5.91 -4.10 17.52
CA ASP A 109 4.58 -4.71 17.72
C ASP A 109 3.56 -4.15 16.72
N VAL A 110 3.69 -4.60 15.47
CA VAL A 110 2.81 -4.15 14.39
C VAL A 110 1.37 -4.64 14.64
N GLY A 111 1.20 -5.87 15.14
CA GLY A 111 -0.11 -6.41 15.51
C GLY A 111 -0.82 -5.55 16.55
N GLY A 112 -0.11 -5.11 17.60
CA GLY A 112 -0.65 -4.17 18.59
C GLY A 112 -0.91 -2.77 18.04
N CYS A 113 -0.09 -2.33 17.07
CA CYS A 113 -0.31 -1.04 16.39
C CYS A 113 -1.60 -1.03 15.57
N VAL A 114 -1.81 -2.04 14.78
CA VAL A 114 -2.98 -2.17 13.89
C VAL A 114 -4.23 -2.60 14.67
N GLY A 115 -4.07 -3.53 15.62
CA GLY A 115 -5.16 -4.23 16.25
C GLY A 115 -5.75 -5.31 15.35
N LYS A 116 -6.68 -6.08 15.89
CA LYS A 116 -7.33 -7.19 15.16
C LYS A 116 -8.86 -7.16 15.22
N ASP A 117 -9.42 -6.22 15.97
CA ASP A 117 -10.87 -6.11 16.16
C ASP A 117 -11.47 -5.24 15.03
N GLY A 118 -11.46 -5.78 13.81
CA GLY A 118 -11.92 -5.06 12.64
C GLY A 118 -11.63 -5.79 11.34
N TYR A 119 -11.31 -5.03 10.30
CA TYR A 119 -11.30 -5.56 8.94
C TYR A 119 -10.21 -4.96 8.04
N ILE A 120 -9.87 -5.71 7.00
CA ILE A 120 -9.24 -5.24 5.77
C ILE A 120 -10.30 -5.16 4.68
N SER A 121 -10.39 -4.01 4.00
CA SER A 121 -11.27 -3.79 2.85
C SER A 121 -10.44 -3.34 1.66
N VAL A 122 -10.69 -3.96 0.52
CA VAL A 122 -10.02 -3.63 -0.75
C VAL A 122 -11.07 -3.24 -1.76
N VAL A 123 -10.91 -2.06 -2.34
CA VAL A 123 -11.71 -1.59 -3.48
C VAL A 123 -10.83 -1.71 -4.72
N ARG A 124 -11.29 -2.44 -5.72
CA ARG A 124 -10.66 -2.55 -7.04
C ARG A 124 -11.57 -1.88 -8.06
N ASP A 125 -11.04 -0.90 -8.74
CA ASP A 125 -11.70 -0.16 -9.81
C ASP A 125 -10.98 -0.42 -11.14
N ASP A 126 -11.65 -1.05 -12.08
CA ASP A 126 -11.11 -1.32 -13.41
C ASP A 126 -11.38 -0.16 -14.39
N GLY A 127 -11.98 0.94 -13.91
CA GLY A 127 -12.24 2.17 -14.68
C GLY A 127 -13.50 2.17 -15.54
N ASP A 128 -14.06 1.01 -15.86
CA ASP A 128 -15.22 0.89 -16.79
C ASP A 128 -16.46 0.26 -16.12
N ASN A 129 -16.33 -0.33 -14.95
CA ASN A 129 -17.38 -1.06 -14.25
C ASN A 129 -17.62 -0.55 -12.84
N VAL A 130 -18.64 -1.09 -12.18
CA VAL A 130 -18.85 -0.86 -10.74
C VAL A 130 -17.64 -1.45 -10.00
N PRO A 131 -16.97 -0.67 -9.13
CA PRO A 131 -15.82 -1.17 -8.39
C PRO A 131 -16.16 -2.43 -7.58
N PHE A 132 -15.29 -3.41 -7.60
CA PHE A 132 -15.39 -4.57 -6.73
C PHE A 132 -14.89 -4.20 -5.33
N VAL A 133 -15.67 -4.58 -4.32
CA VAL A 133 -15.30 -4.37 -2.90
C VAL A 133 -15.23 -5.72 -2.20
N GLY A 134 -14.05 -6.08 -1.74
CA GLY A 134 -13.82 -7.25 -0.88
C GLY A 134 -13.52 -6.83 0.55
N THR A 135 -14.06 -7.54 1.53
CA THR A 135 -13.80 -7.25 2.95
C THR A 135 -13.62 -8.56 3.71
N THR A 136 -12.64 -8.60 4.63
CA THR A 136 -12.34 -9.76 5.47
C THR A 136 -11.96 -9.27 6.87
N GLU A 137 -12.36 -10.01 7.91
CA GLU A 137 -11.93 -9.74 9.28
C GLU A 137 -10.42 -9.89 9.41
N LEU A 138 -9.80 -9.07 10.25
CA LEU A 138 -8.37 -9.18 10.56
C LEU A 138 -8.12 -10.43 11.40
N VAL A 139 -6.99 -11.09 11.14
CA VAL A 139 -6.54 -12.28 11.87
C VAL A 139 -5.62 -11.89 13.02
N SER A 140 -4.62 -11.05 12.73
CA SER A 140 -3.58 -10.72 13.71
C SER A 140 -3.18 -9.25 13.76
N GLY A 141 -3.48 -8.47 12.71
CA GLY A 141 -2.96 -7.11 12.54
C GLY A 141 -1.49 -7.06 12.12
N GLU A 142 -0.84 -8.19 11.90
CA GLU A 142 0.56 -8.27 11.41
C GLU A 142 0.68 -7.98 9.91
N ILE A 143 -0.42 -7.65 9.24
CA ILE A 143 -0.55 -7.30 7.84
C ILE A 143 -0.37 -8.51 6.90
N GLY A 144 0.73 -9.27 7.03
CA GLY A 144 1.01 -10.41 6.14
C GLY A 144 -0.06 -11.49 6.23
N GLU A 145 -0.43 -11.87 7.44
CA GLU A 145 -1.48 -12.86 7.72
C GLU A 145 -2.86 -12.34 7.32
N ASP A 146 -3.11 -11.05 7.52
CA ASP A 146 -4.37 -10.41 7.18
C ASP A 146 -4.60 -10.36 5.66
N PHE A 147 -3.55 -10.07 4.88
CA PHE A 147 -3.60 -10.18 3.41
C PHE A 147 -3.72 -11.61 2.93
N ALA A 148 -3.05 -12.58 3.58
CA ALA A 148 -3.21 -13.99 3.23
C ALA A 148 -4.66 -14.45 3.45
N ALA A 149 -5.30 -14.05 4.56
CA ALA A 149 -6.70 -14.29 4.82
C ALA A 149 -7.62 -13.60 3.80
N TYR A 150 -7.33 -12.34 3.45
CA TYR A 150 -8.08 -11.62 2.41
C TYR A 150 -8.03 -12.35 1.07
N PHE A 151 -6.85 -12.79 0.62
CA PHE A 151 -6.71 -13.56 -0.63
C PHE A 151 -7.49 -14.88 -0.58
N ALA A 152 -7.44 -15.57 0.55
CA ALA A 152 -8.12 -16.87 0.69
C ALA A 152 -9.64 -16.72 0.73
N TYR A 153 -10.18 -15.77 1.50
CA TYR A 153 -11.62 -15.70 1.78
C TYR A 153 -12.36 -14.74 0.83
N SER A 154 -11.77 -13.62 0.47
CA SER A 154 -12.41 -12.62 -0.39
C SER A 154 -12.10 -12.83 -1.88
N GLU A 155 -10.83 -13.00 -2.22
CA GLU A 155 -10.42 -13.25 -3.61
C GLU A 155 -10.59 -14.71 -4.03
N GLN A 156 -10.68 -15.64 -3.07
CA GLN A 156 -10.72 -17.11 -3.29
C GLN A 156 -9.50 -17.64 -4.06
N ILE A 157 -8.37 -16.97 -3.92
CA ILE A 157 -7.10 -17.32 -4.54
C ILE A 157 -6.05 -17.44 -3.42
N PRO A 158 -5.84 -18.64 -2.83
CA PRO A 158 -4.86 -18.83 -1.78
C PRO A 158 -3.50 -18.29 -2.18
N THR A 159 -2.97 -17.37 -1.38
CA THR A 159 -1.66 -16.74 -1.62
C THR A 159 -0.87 -16.77 -0.33
N ALA A 160 0.32 -17.36 -0.37
CA ALA A 160 1.23 -17.28 0.76
C ALA A 160 1.95 -15.91 0.73
N VAL A 161 1.92 -15.21 1.86
CA VAL A 161 2.38 -13.82 1.99
C VAL A 161 3.44 -13.72 3.07
N ALA A 162 4.58 -13.14 2.72
CA ALA A 162 5.58 -12.66 3.67
C ALA A 162 5.91 -11.21 3.37
N VAL A 163 5.65 -10.30 4.29
CA VAL A 163 5.96 -8.88 4.18
C VAL A 163 6.73 -8.41 5.40
N GLY A 164 7.64 -7.47 5.21
CA GLY A 164 8.46 -6.99 6.33
C GLY A 164 9.07 -5.63 6.07
N VAL A 165 9.26 -4.87 7.14
CA VAL A 165 9.92 -3.57 7.14
C VAL A 165 10.91 -3.53 8.30
N LYS A 166 12.13 -3.11 8.05
CA LYS A 166 13.19 -2.93 9.04
C LYS A 166 13.59 -1.46 9.11
N ILE A 167 13.41 -0.88 10.27
CA ILE A 167 13.77 0.53 10.53
C ILE A 167 15.06 0.58 11.32
N GLY A 168 15.96 1.45 10.91
CA GLY A 168 17.20 1.76 11.61
C GLY A 168 16.98 2.66 12.83
N THR A 169 18.00 2.78 13.65
CA THR A 169 17.98 3.65 14.85
C THR A 169 17.88 5.13 14.51
N ASP A 170 18.19 5.51 13.27
CA ASP A 170 18.06 6.86 12.72
C ASP A 170 16.65 7.14 12.15
N GLY A 171 15.73 6.16 12.23
CA GLY A 171 14.38 6.26 11.68
C GLY A 171 14.26 5.97 10.19
N THR A 172 15.36 5.65 9.50
CA THR A 172 15.32 5.28 8.08
C THR A 172 14.91 3.81 7.88
N CYS A 173 14.25 3.52 6.77
CA CYS A 173 13.99 2.14 6.37
C CYS A 173 15.26 1.54 5.75
N LEU A 174 15.82 0.52 6.41
CA LEU A 174 16.99 -0.21 5.96
C LEU A 174 16.64 -1.28 4.92
N GLY A 175 15.43 -1.85 5.00
CA GLY A 175 14.93 -2.84 4.07
C GLY A 175 13.42 -3.04 4.25
N ALA A 176 12.68 -2.95 3.16
CA ALA A 176 11.26 -3.24 3.09
C ALA A 176 10.96 -4.08 1.86
N GLY A 177 10.04 -5.02 1.99
CA GLY A 177 9.63 -5.82 0.85
C GLY A 177 8.78 -7.01 1.24
N GLY A 178 8.54 -7.88 0.26
CA GLY A 178 7.72 -9.06 0.46
C GLY A 178 7.99 -10.15 -0.56
N VAL A 179 7.50 -11.35 -0.21
CA VAL A 179 7.43 -12.50 -1.11
C VAL A 179 5.99 -13.00 -1.12
N PHE A 180 5.46 -13.18 -2.31
CA PHE A 180 4.10 -13.65 -2.55
C PHE A 180 4.18 -14.89 -3.44
N LEU A 181 3.51 -15.97 -3.04
CA LEU A 181 3.44 -17.22 -3.79
C LEU A 181 1.98 -17.60 -3.99
N GLN A 182 1.58 -17.67 -5.24
CA GLN A 182 0.20 -17.94 -5.61
C GLN A 182 0.13 -19.13 -6.57
N PRO A 183 -0.45 -20.26 -6.16
CA PRO A 183 -0.69 -21.38 -7.04
C PRO A 183 -1.60 -20.98 -8.22
N LEU A 184 -1.26 -21.42 -9.42
CA LEU A 184 -2.08 -21.25 -10.59
C LEU A 184 -3.22 -22.29 -10.62
N PRO A 185 -4.33 -22.02 -11.33
CA PRO A 185 -5.38 -23.01 -11.51
C PRO A 185 -4.83 -24.33 -12.06
N GLY A 186 -5.09 -25.44 -11.38
CA GLY A 186 -4.58 -26.75 -11.73
C GLY A 186 -3.19 -27.09 -11.23
N ALA A 187 -2.59 -26.24 -10.39
CA ALA A 187 -1.30 -26.55 -9.75
C ALA A 187 -1.35 -27.88 -9.00
N SER A 188 -0.28 -28.67 -9.12
CA SER A 188 -0.15 -29.93 -8.41
C SER A 188 -0.02 -29.73 -6.89
N GLU A 189 -0.48 -30.72 -6.12
CA GLU A 189 -0.30 -30.70 -4.65
C GLU A 189 1.20 -30.63 -4.24
N GLU A 190 2.10 -31.13 -5.08
CA GLU A 190 3.53 -31.06 -4.84
C GLU A 190 4.03 -29.62 -4.90
N SER A 191 3.62 -28.87 -5.93
CA SER A 191 3.99 -27.46 -6.11
C SER A 191 3.37 -26.56 -5.04
N ILE A 192 2.13 -26.86 -4.62
CA ILE A 192 1.47 -26.16 -3.50
C ILE A 192 2.27 -26.39 -2.20
N ARG A 193 2.58 -27.65 -1.87
CA ARG A 193 3.39 -27.98 -0.66
C ARG A 193 4.77 -27.34 -0.68
N LYS A 194 5.40 -27.21 -1.85
CA LYS A 194 6.69 -26.50 -1.97
C LYS A 194 6.53 -25.02 -1.66
N ALA A 195 5.47 -24.37 -2.16
CA ALA A 195 5.17 -22.95 -1.90
C ALA A 195 4.90 -22.72 -0.42
N GLU A 196 4.07 -23.54 0.21
CA GLU A 196 3.77 -23.47 1.65
C GLU A 196 5.01 -23.73 2.51
N GLY A 197 5.85 -24.67 2.11
CA GLY A 197 7.07 -25.02 2.85
C GLY A 197 8.16 -23.95 2.80
N ILE A 198 8.23 -23.17 1.73
CA ILE A 198 9.30 -22.17 1.56
C ILE A 198 8.96 -20.83 2.19
N ILE A 199 7.65 -20.46 2.30
CA ILE A 199 7.26 -19.10 2.75
C ILE A 199 7.80 -18.77 4.15
N GLY A 200 7.90 -19.74 5.04
CA GLY A 200 8.44 -19.57 6.38
C GLY A 200 9.90 -19.08 6.40
N ARG A 201 10.66 -19.31 5.33
CA ARG A 201 12.05 -18.84 5.19
C ARG A 201 12.14 -17.33 4.99
N PHE A 202 11.03 -16.69 4.67
CA PHE A 202 10.90 -15.24 4.46
C PHE A 202 10.36 -14.49 5.69
N SER A 203 10.31 -15.13 6.88
CA SER A 203 9.91 -14.50 8.13
C SER A 203 10.74 -13.25 8.50
N ALA A 204 11.95 -13.12 7.92
CA ALA A 204 12.84 -11.97 8.06
C ALA A 204 13.11 -11.30 6.69
N VAL A 205 12.09 -11.23 5.81
CA VAL A 205 12.23 -10.69 4.45
C VAL A 205 12.81 -9.27 4.42
N SER A 206 12.51 -8.44 5.40
CA SER A 206 13.10 -7.09 5.51
C SER A 206 14.62 -7.10 5.70
N SER A 207 15.16 -8.11 6.41
CA SER A 207 16.61 -8.27 6.56
C SER A 207 17.26 -8.85 5.30
N LEU A 208 16.52 -9.59 4.48
CA LEU A 208 16.97 -9.97 3.14
C LEU A 208 17.03 -8.73 2.24
N MET A 209 15.96 -7.92 2.23
CA MET A 209 15.90 -6.69 1.43
C MET A 209 16.92 -5.64 1.87
N GLU A 210 17.39 -5.65 3.10
CA GLU A 210 18.50 -4.80 3.53
C GLU A 210 19.83 -5.16 2.82
N LYS A 211 20.07 -6.45 2.60
CA LYS A 211 21.37 -6.99 2.18
C LYS A 211 21.42 -7.36 0.70
N MET A 212 20.30 -7.70 0.10
CA MET A 212 20.17 -8.29 -1.23
C MET A 212 19.14 -7.51 -2.05
N THR A 213 19.32 -7.49 -3.35
CA THR A 213 18.30 -7.03 -4.30
C THR A 213 17.16 -8.06 -4.42
N ALA A 214 16.00 -7.64 -4.89
CA ALA A 214 14.90 -8.57 -5.15
C ALA A 214 15.30 -9.71 -6.11
N GLN A 215 16.17 -9.41 -7.09
CA GLN A 215 16.68 -10.41 -8.02
C GLN A 215 17.57 -11.45 -7.32
N GLU A 216 18.51 -11.02 -6.49
CA GLU A 216 19.38 -11.94 -5.73
C GLU A 216 18.54 -12.83 -4.79
N VAL A 217 17.49 -12.29 -4.18
CA VAL A 217 16.56 -13.10 -3.36
C VAL A 217 15.81 -14.10 -4.24
N LEU A 218 15.28 -13.68 -5.40
CA LEU A 218 14.59 -14.58 -6.32
C LEU A 218 15.49 -15.73 -6.76
N GLU A 219 16.71 -15.42 -7.22
CA GLU A 219 17.67 -16.40 -7.70
C GLU A 219 18.16 -17.36 -6.59
N GLN A 220 18.42 -16.83 -5.38
CA GLN A 220 18.90 -17.64 -4.25
C GLN A 220 17.86 -18.65 -3.77
N TYR A 221 16.58 -18.30 -3.76
CA TYR A 221 15.55 -19.15 -3.17
C TYR A 221 14.77 -19.98 -4.18
N PHE A 222 14.71 -19.52 -5.43
CA PHE A 222 13.90 -20.15 -6.48
C PHE A 222 14.73 -20.59 -7.70
N GLY A 223 16.03 -20.23 -7.74
CA GLY A 223 16.93 -20.55 -8.85
C GLY A 223 16.73 -19.61 -10.05
N ALA A 224 17.13 -20.09 -11.23
CA ALA A 224 17.00 -19.31 -12.47
C ALA A 224 15.55 -19.25 -12.92
N VAL A 225 14.89 -18.14 -12.64
CA VAL A 225 13.49 -17.86 -12.99
C VAL A 225 13.44 -16.77 -14.06
N LYS A 226 12.63 -16.98 -15.09
CA LYS A 226 12.29 -15.90 -16.03
C LYS A 226 11.31 -14.97 -15.32
N PHE A 227 11.62 -13.68 -15.26
CA PHE A 227 10.80 -12.69 -14.59
C PHE A 227 10.66 -11.42 -15.43
N TYR A 228 9.62 -10.68 -15.16
CA TYR A 228 9.48 -9.29 -15.57
C TYR A 228 9.57 -8.38 -14.34
N THR A 229 9.95 -7.14 -14.57
CA THR A 229 10.24 -6.17 -13.51
C THR A 229 9.29 -4.98 -13.64
N GLU A 230 8.64 -4.63 -12.54
CA GLU A 230 7.85 -3.42 -12.39
C GLU A 230 8.47 -2.57 -11.27
N LYS A 231 8.31 -1.24 -11.31
CA LYS A 231 8.93 -0.32 -10.35
C LYS A 231 7.85 0.46 -9.61
N PRO A 232 7.66 0.20 -8.31
CA PRO A 232 6.75 0.99 -7.50
C PRO A 232 7.38 2.36 -7.20
N GLU A 233 6.54 3.39 -7.22
CA GLU A 233 6.91 4.77 -6.90
C GLU A 233 5.89 5.38 -5.95
N TYR A 234 6.36 6.12 -4.93
CA TYR A 234 5.44 6.91 -4.11
C TYR A 234 5.04 8.16 -4.90
N LYS A 235 3.78 8.20 -5.31
CA LYS A 235 3.26 9.30 -6.15
C LYS A 235 1.82 9.60 -5.82
N CYS A 236 1.58 10.81 -5.34
CA CYS A 236 0.22 11.31 -5.15
C CYS A 236 -0.29 11.94 -6.45
N SER A 237 -1.51 11.61 -6.84
CA SER A 237 -2.17 12.19 -8.02
C SER A 237 -2.88 13.51 -7.74
N CYS A 238 -2.86 14.01 -6.48
CA CYS A 238 -3.46 15.30 -6.17
C CYS A 238 -2.67 16.45 -6.82
N SER A 239 -3.40 17.46 -7.23
CA SER A 239 -2.86 18.72 -7.75
C SER A 239 -3.84 19.84 -7.43
N ARG A 240 -3.36 21.09 -7.44
CA ARG A 240 -4.26 22.23 -7.26
C ARG A 240 -5.43 22.21 -8.24
N HIS A 241 -5.17 21.92 -9.50
CA HIS A 241 -6.20 21.81 -10.54
C HIS A 241 -7.22 20.69 -10.24
N TYR A 242 -6.76 19.53 -9.76
CA TYR A 242 -7.65 18.43 -9.36
C TYR A 242 -8.54 18.84 -8.17
N ILE A 243 -7.97 19.53 -7.19
CA ILE A 243 -8.75 20.05 -6.03
C ILE A 243 -9.73 21.12 -6.47
N GLU A 244 -9.36 22.03 -7.39
CA GLU A 244 -10.30 23.01 -7.98
C GLU A 244 -11.50 22.31 -8.63
N GLY A 245 -11.29 21.19 -9.33
CA GLY A 245 -12.37 20.39 -9.89
C GLY A 245 -13.32 19.82 -8.82
N ILE A 246 -12.76 19.34 -7.70
CA ILE A 246 -13.56 18.87 -6.56
C ILE A 246 -14.39 20.03 -5.96
N LEU A 247 -13.75 21.16 -5.73
CA LEU A 247 -14.43 22.35 -5.21
C LEU A 247 -15.56 22.81 -6.15
N ALA A 248 -15.29 22.84 -7.46
CA ALA A 248 -16.32 23.19 -8.46
C ALA A 248 -17.53 22.25 -8.40
N ALA A 249 -17.30 20.94 -8.18
CA ALA A 249 -18.39 19.96 -8.06
C ALA A 249 -19.28 20.17 -6.81
N MET A 250 -18.80 20.86 -5.76
CA MET A 250 -19.59 21.21 -4.58
C MET A 250 -20.65 22.30 -4.88
N GLY A 251 -20.40 23.11 -5.89
CA GLY A 251 -21.28 24.18 -6.31
C GLY A 251 -21.10 25.50 -5.56
N GLU A 252 -21.53 26.59 -6.21
CA GLU A 252 -21.32 27.95 -5.73
C GLU A 252 -21.88 28.22 -4.31
N LYS A 253 -23.06 27.69 -4.01
CA LYS A 253 -23.72 27.95 -2.71
C LYS A 253 -22.87 27.43 -1.55
N GLU A 254 -22.32 26.23 -1.70
CA GLU A 254 -21.49 25.60 -0.66
C GLU A 254 -20.16 26.33 -0.51
N LEU A 255 -19.52 26.68 -1.63
CA LEU A 255 -18.27 27.42 -1.60
C LEU A 255 -18.40 28.76 -0.88
N ARG A 256 -19.50 29.49 -1.12
CA ARG A 256 -19.76 30.76 -0.42
C ARG A 256 -20.02 30.56 1.06
N SER A 257 -20.76 29.52 1.44
CA SER A 257 -21.03 29.21 2.84
C SER A 257 -19.71 28.95 3.60
N ILE A 258 -18.79 28.17 3.01
CA ILE A 258 -17.48 27.89 3.61
C ILE A 258 -16.65 29.17 3.74
N LEU A 259 -16.66 30.05 2.72
CA LEU A 259 -15.93 31.33 2.79
C LEU A 259 -16.49 32.26 3.87
N GLU A 260 -17.84 32.32 4.02
CA GLU A 260 -18.46 33.12 5.08
C GLU A 260 -18.11 32.61 6.48
N GLU A 261 -18.00 31.29 6.66
CA GLU A 261 -17.70 30.67 7.96
C GLU A 261 -16.20 30.68 8.31
N GLN A 262 -15.32 30.43 7.34
CA GLN A 262 -13.92 30.18 7.58
C GLN A 262 -12.96 31.25 7.02
N GLY A 263 -13.44 32.12 6.13
CA GLY A 263 -12.65 33.18 5.51
C GLY A 263 -11.76 32.73 4.35
N GLU A 264 -11.41 31.45 4.27
CA GLU A 264 -10.65 30.79 3.20
C GLU A 264 -11.11 29.34 3.05
N ILE A 265 -10.81 28.71 1.93
CA ILE A 265 -11.00 27.25 1.78
C ILE A 265 -9.65 26.55 1.86
N SER A 266 -9.48 25.64 2.81
CA SER A 266 -8.31 24.80 2.95
C SER A 266 -8.69 23.33 2.76
N VAL A 267 -7.96 22.63 1.85
CA VAL A 267 -8.15 21.22 1.56
C VAL A 267 -6.83 20.49 1.80
N TYR A 268 -6.82 19.61 2.78
CA TYR A 268 -5.64 18.86 3.15
C TYR A 268 -5.62 17.48 2.50
N CYS A 269 -4.54 17.15 1.80
CA CYS A 269 -4.35 15.82 1.23
C CYS A 269 -3.60 14.91 2.20
N HIS A 270 -4.29 13.95 2.81
CA HIS A 270 -3.68 12.98 3.73
C HIS A 270 -2.61 12.10 3.09
N TYR A 271 -2.63 11.88 1.77
CA TYR A 271 -1.65 11.04 1.08
C TYR A 271 -0.27 11.68 0.90
N CYS A 272 -0.19 12.99 0.78
CA CYS A 272 1.08 13.69 0.57
C CYS A 272 1.34 14.85 1.54
N ASN A 273 0.49 15.01 2.56
CA ASN A 273 0.57 16.06 3.56
C ASN A 273 0.62 17.48 2.95
N THR A 274 -0.03 17.67 1.80
CA THR A 274 -0.10 18.99 1.15
C THR A 274 -1.39 19.69 1.53
N ASP A 275 -1.27 20.92 1.97
CA ASP A 275 -2.39 21.82 2.25
C ASP A 275 -2.62 22.75 1.06
N TYR A 276 -3.79 22.65 0.44
CA TYR A 276 -4.23 23.48 -0.69
C TYR A 276 -5.14 24.57 -0.18
N LYS A 277 -4.62 25.79 -0.10
CA LYS A 277 -5.37 26.97 0.34
C LYS A 277 -5.88 27.76 -0.84
N PHE A 278 -7.12 28.22 -0.73
CA PHE A 278 -7.80 29.03 -1.71
C PHE A 278 -8.34 30.29 -1.01
N SER A 279 -7.80 31.43 -1.39
CA SER A 279 -8.27 32.74 -0.93
C SER A 279 -9.69 33.04 -1.44
N PRO A 280 -10.41 33.96 -0.82
CA PRO A 280 -11.72 34.39 -1.32
C PRO A 280 -11.72 34.81 -2.78
N GLN A 281 -10.68 35.50 -3.23
CA GLN A 281 -10.52 35.92 -4.61
C GLN A 281 -10.41 34.73 -5.57
N GLU A 282 -9.58 33.71 -5.25
CA GLU A 282 -9.41 32.52 -6.07
C GLU A 282 -10.70 31.69 -6.15
N VAL A 283 -11.48 31.64 -5.06
CA VAL A 283 -12.78 30.95 -5.06
C VAL A 283 -13.81 31.71 -5.92
N GLU A 284 -13.83 33.04 -5.88
CA GLU A 284 -14.69 33.83 -6.77
C GLU A 284 -14.30 33.63 -8.25
N GLU A 285 -13.02 33.59 -8.57
CA GLU A 285 -12.54 33.27 -9.92
C GLU A 285 -12.98 31.87 -10.37
N LEU A 286 -12.95 30.89 -9.46
CA LEU A 286 -13.46 29.52 -9.71
C LEU A 286 -14.98 29.55 -10.00
N ILE A 287 -15.76 30.26 -9.20
CA ILE A 287 -17.22 30.40 -9.37
C ILE A 287 -17.55 31.04 -10.73
N VAL A 288 -16.79 32.07 -11.13
CA VAL A 288 -16.98 32.72 -12.43
C VAL A 288 -16.72 31.75 -13.58
N ARG A 289 -15.65 30.95 -13.50
CA ARG A 289 -15.36 29.91 -14.50
C ARG A 289 -16.48 28.87 -14.59
N MET A 290 -17.00 28.39 -13.45
CA MET A 290 -18.13 27.44 -13.41
C MET A 290 -19.39 27.96 -14.12
N ARG A 291 -19.65 29.27 -14.07
CA ARG A 291 -20.82 29.90 -14.74
C ARG A 291 -20.61 30.08 -16.25
N GLY A 292 -19.35 30.17 -16.70
CA GLY A 292 -19.01 30.35 -18.12
C GLY A 292 -18.99 29.02 -18.92
N ASP A 293 -18.90 27.89 -18.24
CA ASP A 293 -18.88 26.56 -18.85
C ASP A 293 -20.28 25.91 -18.90
N THR A 294 -21.33 26.61 -18.51
CA THR A 294 -22.76 26.24 -18.61
C THR A 294 -23.43 26.95 -19.76
#